data_718fb4710878a4979ec79424039aa708
#
_entry.id   718fb4710878a4979ec79424039aa708
#
_cell.length_a   1.000
_cell.length_b   1.000
_cell.length_c   1.000
_cell.angle_alpha   90.00
_cell.angle_beta   90.00
_cell.angle_gamma   90.00
#
_symmetry.space_group_name_H-M   'P 1'
#
loop_
_entity.id
_entity.type
_entity.pdbx_description
1 polymer ?
#
loop_
_entity_poly.entity_id
_entity_poly.type
_entity_poly.pdbx_seq_one_letter_code
_entity_poly.pdbx_strand_id
1 'polypeptide(L)'
;MESKMSEKKKFGFVVLHYCTLDMTKKCIAAIQEKMAQADYEIVVVDNASGNGTGKDLAECYKDTEHVSVLLSKENLGFAKGNNLGYVYAREDLHCDFICVMNNDVILLQDNFAQLVEAAYEAHQFAVMGPHIE
;
A
#
# COMPACT_ATOMS: atom_id res chain seq x y z
N MET A 1 11.70 28.06 -5.83
CA MET A 1 11.36 27.51 -5.63
C MET A 1 10.76 27.11 -5.17
N GLU A 2 10.15 26.61 -5.23
CA GLU A 2 9.55 26.15 -4.86
C GLU A 2 9.44 25.54 -4.13
N SER A 3 8.98 25.63 -4.48
CA SER A 3 9.08 25.14 -3.47
C SER A 3 8.85 23.76 -3.01
N LYS A 4 9.76 23.04 -2.72
CA LYS A 4 9.65 21.70 -2.25
C LYS A 4 8.93 21.58 -0.95
N MET A 5 8.97 22.63 -0.18
CA MET A 5 8.32 22.62 1.13
C MET A 5 6.82 22.55 1.02
N SER A 6 6.26 22.94 -0.10
CA SER A 6 4.83 22.87 -0.31
C SER A 6 4.39 21.59 -0.96
N GLU A 7 5.34 20.74 -1.36
CA GLU A 7 5.00 19.49 -2.01
C GLU A 7 4.66 18.44 -0.98
N LYS A 8 3.54 17.75 -1.23
CA LYS A 8 3.16 16.63 -0.39
C LYS A 8 3.96 15.40 -0.76
N LYS A 9 4.31 14.61 0.23
CA LYS A 9 4.91 13.31 -0.02
C LYS A 9 3.83 12.33 -0.39
N LYS A 10 4.13 11.45 -1.34
CA LYS A 10 3.19 10.42 -1.76
C LYS A 10 3.51 9.12 -1.04
N PHE A 11 2.47 8.52 -0.45
CA PHE A 11 2.59 7.28 0.30
C PHE A 11 2.07 6.13 -0.54
N GLY A 12 2.83 5.05 -0.62
CA GLY A 12 2.40 3.82 -1.27
C GLY A 12 2.16 2.75 -0.23
N PHE A 13 1.07 2.01 -0.38
CA PHE A 13 0.75 0.89 0.50
C PHE A 13 0.69 -0.35 -0.37
N VAL A 14 1.59 -1.29 -0.13
CA VAL A 14 1.64 -2.55 -0.86
C VAL A 14 0.96 -3.60 0.01
N VAL A 15 -0.14 -4.15 -0.49
CA VAL A 15 -0.93 -5.15 0.23
C VAL A 15 -0.89 -6.44 -0.55
N LEU A 16 -0.34 -7.48 0.08
CA LEU A 16 -0.26 -8.80 -0.55
C LEU A 16 -1.54 -9.56 -0.27
N HIS A 17 -2.21 -9.96 -1.33
CA HIS A 17 -3.50 -10.67 -1.24
C HIS A 17 -3.32 -12.13 -1.65
N TYR A 18 -3.92 -13.02 -0.86
CA TYR A 18 -4.04 -14.43 -1.23
C TYR A 18 -5.32 -14.99 -0.64
N CYS A 19 -6.30 -15.23 -1.51
CA CYS A 19 -7.53 -15.98 -1.23
C CYS A 19 -8.53 -15.38 -0.22
N THR A 20 -8.20 -14.32 0.51
CA THR A 20 -9.07 -13.79 1.57
C THR A 20 -9.62 -12.41 1.18
N LEU A 21 -10.66 -12.45 0.35
CA LEU A 21 -11.23 -11.24 -0.26
C LEU A 21 -11.70 -10.20 0.77
N ASP A 22 -12.50 -10.63 1.75
CA ASP A 22 -13.07 -9.67 2.71
C ASP A 22 -11.99 -9.01 3.55
N MET A 23 -10.96 -9.74 3.90
CA MET A 23 -9.86 -9.21 4.70
C MET A 23 -9.11 -8.14 3.93
N THR A 24 -8.85 -8.38 2.65
CA THR A 24 -8.18 -7.40 1.79
C THR A 24 -9.02 -6.15 1.63
N LYS A 25 -10.33 -6.31 1.42
CA LYS A 25 -11.22 -5.15 1.28
C LYS A 25 -11.23 -4.30 2.54
N LYS A 26 -11.23 -4.93 3.71
CA LYS A 26 -11.18 -4.20 4.98
C LYS A 26 -9.86 -3.45 5.13
N CYS A 27 -8.77 -4.08 4.73
CA CYS A 27 -7.45 -3.44 4.77
C CYS A 27 -7.43 -2.19 3.89
N ILE A 28 -7.94 -2.30 2.67
CA ILE A 28 -8.00 -1.18 1.73
C ILE A 28 -8.87 -0.06 2.29
N ALA A 29 -10.04 -0.41 2.83
CA ALA A 29 -10.95 0.60 3.37
C ALA A 29 -10.33 1.37 4.52
N ALA A 30 -9.59 0.68 5.39
CA ALA A 30 -8.91 1.33 6.51
C ALA A 30 -7.87 2.33 6.01
N ILE A 31 -7.10 1.95 4.99
CA ILE A 31 -6.11 2.85 4.42
C ILE A 31 -6.79 4.08 3.80
N GLN A 32 -7.85 3.85 3.04
CA GLN A 32 -8.57 4.94 2.40
C GLN A 32 -9.09 5.94 3.42
N GLU A 33 -9.60 5.44 4.53
CA GLU A 33 -10.14 6.29 5.58
C GLU A 33 -9.02 7.08 6.28
N LYS A 34 -7.95 6.41 6.65
CA LYS A 34 -6.89 7.05 7.43
C LYS A 34 -6.00 7.97 6.59
N MET A 35 -5.95 7.76 5.28
CA MET A 35 -5.11 8.55 4.39
C MET A 35 -5.90 9.57 3.58
N ALA A 36 -7.16 9.81 3.92
CA ALA A 36 -8.05 10.66 3.12
C ALA A 36 -7.50 12.07 2.89
N GLN A 37 -6.70 12.59 3.81
CA GLN A 37 -6.14 13.93 3.71
C GLN A 37 -4.72 13.94 3.13
N ALA A 38 -4.20 12.80 2.74
CA ALA A 38 -2.83 12.69 2.25
C ALA A 38 -2.82 12.23 0.80
N ASP A 39 -1.66 12.32 0.15
CA ASP A 39 -1.47 11.81 -1.19
C ASP A 39 -1.00 10.37 -1.07
N TYR A 40 -1.81 9.43 -1.54
CA TYR A 40 -1.52 8.02 -1.35
C TYR A 40 -1.92 7.18 -2.55
N GLU A 41 -1.30 6.00 -2.64
CA GLU A 41 -1.64 4.97 -3.61
C GLU A 41 -1.64 3.62 -2.90
N ILE A 42 -2.57 2.76 -3.28
CA ILE A 42 -2.64 1.40 -2.76
C ILE A 42 -2.38 0.44 -3.90
N VAL A 43 -1.40 -0.44 -3.71
CA VAL A 43 -1.07 -1.48 -4.70
C VAL A 43 -1.37 -2.82 -4.07
N VAL A 44 -2.40 -3.49 -4.59
CA VAL A 44 -2.76 -4.83 -4.14
C VAL A 44 -2.11 -5.81 -5.09
N VAL A 45 -1.33 -6.73 -4.56
CA VAL A 45 -0.71 -7.79 -5.37
C VAL A 45 -1.42 -9.09 -5.08
N ASP A 46 -2.09 -9.64 -6.09
CA ASP A 46 -2.71 -10.95 -5.97
C ASP A 46 -1.66 -12.01 -6.25
N ASN A 47 -1.36 -12.81 -5.25
CA ASN A 47 -0.29 -13.82 -5.33
C ASN A 47 -0.84 -15.14 -5.86
N ALA A 48 -1.55 -15.06 -6.99
CA ALA A 48 -2.14 -16.19 -7.70
C ALA A 48 -3.18 -16.92 -6.85
N SER A 49 -4.18 -16.17 -6.38
CA SER A 49 -5.30 -16.77 -5.65
C SER A 49 -6.07 -17.71 -6.55
N GLY A 50 -6.11 -18.99 -6.19
CA GLY A 50 -6.77 -20.00 -7.02
C GLY A 50 -8.28 -19.95 -6.93
N ASN A 51 -8.85 -19.16 -6.03
CA ASN A 51 -10.30 -19.09 -5.83
C ASN A 51 -10.96 -17.92 -6.56
N GLY A 52 -10.25 -17.23 -7.47
CA GLY A 52 -10.81 -16.15 -8.26
C GLY A 52 -10.89 -14.81 -7.57
N THR A 53 -10.47 -14.70 -6.32
CA THR A 53 -10.61 -13.44 -5.58
C THR A 53 -9.71 -12.33 -6.10
N GLY A 54 -8.60 -12.67 -6.76
CA GLY A 54 -7.75 -11.66 -7.38
C GLY A 54 -8.48 -10.93 -8.49
N LYS A 55 -9.18 -11.68 -9.34
CA LYS A 55 -9.99 -11.09 -10.40
C LYS A 55 -11.14 -10.29 -9.83
N ASP A 56 -11.73 -10.76 -8.74
CA ASP A 56 -12.80 -10.02 -8.07
C ASP A 56 -12.30 -8.68 -7.57
N LEU A 57 -11.10 -8.64 -7.03
CA LEU A 57 -10.51 -7.38 -6.57
C LEU A 57 -10.24 -6.45 -7.75
N ALA A 58 -9.69 -6.98 -8.83
CA ALA A 58 -9.41 -6.17 -10.01
C ALA A 58 -10.69 -5.55 -10.55
N GLU A 59 -11.77 -6.32 -10.59
CA GLU A 59 -13.05 -5.81 -11.06
C GLU A 59 -13.64 -4.79 -10.10
N CYS A 60 -13.54 -5.06 -8.81
CA CYS A 60 -14.09 -4.18 -7.76
C CYS A 60 -13.44 -2.80 -7.78
N TYR A 61 -12.14 -2.75 -8.00
CA TYR A 61 -11.39 -1.49 -7.88
C TYR A 61 -10.93 -0.89 -9.21
N LYS A 62 -11.41 -1.41 -10.35
CA LYS A 62 -10.92 -0.96 -11.64
C LYS A 62 -11.18 0.53 -11.90
N ASP A 63 -12.24 1.07 -11.33
CA ASP A 63 -12.57 2.48 -11.48
C ASP A 63 -12.32 3.30 -10.23
N THR A 64 -11.64 2.72 -9.24
CA THR A 64 -11.36 3.39 -7.98
C THR A 64 -10.01 4.10 -8.07
N GLU A 65 -10.02 5.40 -7.85
CA GLU A 65 -8.77 6.16 -7.85
C GLU A 65 -7.88 5.70 -6.72
N HIS A 66 -6.57 5.73 -6.96
CA HIS A 66 -5.55 5.44 -5.96
C HIS A 66 -5.48 3.97 -5.54
N VAL A 67 -6.14 3.07 -6.26
CA VAL A 67 -6.04 1.63 -6.00
C VAL A 67 -5.68 0.92 -7.30
N SER A 68 -4.58 0.17 -7.26
CA SER A 68 -4.12 -0.65 -8.38
C SER A 68 -4.08 -2.10 -7.95
N VAL A 69 -4.54 -3.01 -8.81
CA VAL A 69 -4.51 -4.44 -8.51
C VAL A 69 -3.62 -5.12 -9.53
N LEU A 70 -2.56 -5.76 -9.05
CA LEU A 70 -1.63 -6.50 -9.90
C LEU A 70 -1.90 -7.99 -9.73
N LEU A 71 -2.09 -8.69 -10.84
CA LEU A 71 -2.40 -10.11 -10.82
C LEU A 71 -1.15 -10.90 -11.20
N SER A 72 -0.57 -11.62 -10.25
CA SER A 72 0.56 -12.50 -10.53
C SER A 72 0.04 -13.81 -11.12
N LYS A 73 0.74 -14.35 -12.09
CA LYS A 73 0.34 -15.60 -12.74
C LYS A 73 0.68 -16.81 -11.88
N GLU A 74 1.60 -16.66 -10.94
CA GLU A 74 1.99 -17.74 -10.05
C GLU A 74 2.24 -17.21 -8.65
N ASN A 75 2.19 -18.10 -7.67
CA ASN A 75 2.48 -17.72 -6.31
C ASN A 75 3.99 -17.52 -6.16
N LEU A 76 4.39 -16.28 -5.97
CA LEU A 76 5.81 -15.91 -5.90
C LEU A 76 6.37 -16.02 -4.49
N GLY A 77 5.51 -16.35 -3.52
CA GLY A 77 5.88 -16.31 -2.12
C GLY A 77 5.79 -14.90 -1.59
N PHE A 78 6.01 -14.76 -0.29
CA PHE A 78 5.79 -13.50 0.40
C PHE A 78 6.73 -12.39 -0.08
N ALA A 79 8.02 -12.68 -0.10
CA ALA A 79 9.02 -11.65 -0.41
C ALA A 79 8.94 -11.17 -1.85
N LYS A 80 8.84 -12.09 -2.81
CA LYS A 80 8.79 -11.71 -4.22
C LYS A 80 7.47 -11.04 -4.57
N GLY A 81 6.36 -11.51 -3.96
CA GLY A 81 5.06 -10.86 -4.17
C GLY A 81 5.07 -9.43 -3.69
N ASN A 82 5.60 -9.20 -2.51
CA ASN A 82 5.70 -7.83 -1.98
C ASN A 82 6.64 -6.98 -2.81
N ASN A 83 7.73 -7.58 -3.32
CA ASN A 83 8.67 -6.84 -4.15
C ASN A 83 8.03 -6.37 -5.45
N LEU A 84 7.14 -7.17 -6.03
CA LEU A 84 6.43 -6.79 -7.24
C LEU A 84 5.63 -5.50 -7.00
N GLY A 85 4.90 -5.44 -5.89
CA GLY A 85 4.16 -4.25 -5.53
C GLY A 85 5.06 -3.07 -5.20
N TYR A 86 6.16 -3.32 -4.50
CA TYR A 86 7.11 -2.29 -4.15
C TYR A 86 7.69 -1.61 -5.40
N VAL A 87 8.11 -2.42 -6.37
CA VAL A 87 8.68 -1.88 -7.60
C VAL A 87 7.65 -1.06 -8.37
N TYR A 88 6.42 -1.53 -8.43
CA TYR A 88 5.35 -0.80 -9.10
C TYR A 88 5.09 0.54 -8.41
N ALA A 89 5.01 0.54 -7.08
CA ALA A 89 4.77 1.77 -6.33
C ALA A 89 5.92 2.78 -6.52
N ARG A 90 7.13 2.28 -6.58
CA ARG A 90 8.29 3.13 -6.71
C ARG A 90 8.49 3.63 -8.14
N GLU A 91 8.45 2.71 -9.12
CA GLU A 91 8.81 3.05 -10.49
C GLU A 91 7.65 3.63 -11.29
N ASP A 92 6.45 3.09 -11.11
CA ASP A 92 5.30 3.54 -11.90
C ASP A 92 4.50 4.62 -11.21
N LEU A 93 4.37 4.56 -9.88
CA LEU A 93 3.56 5.51 -9.13
C LEU A 93 4.37 6.59 -8.45
N HIS A 94 5.69 6.44 -8.41
CA HIS A 94 6.62 7.45 -7.86
C HIS A 94 6.32 7.80 -6.40
N CYS A 95 6.04 6.78 -5.59
CA CYS A 95 5.78 6.98 -4.17
C CYS A 95 7.08 7.33 -3.44
N ASP A 96 6.98 8.25 -2.49
CA ASP A 96 8.12 8.68 -1.68
C ASP A 96 8.35 7.77 -0.49
N PHE A 97 7.27 7.30 0.13
CA PHE A 97 7.30 6.35 1.23
C PHE A 97 6.46 5.15 0.84
N ILE A 98 6.98 3.95 1.06
CA ILE A 98 6.26 2.73 0.70
C ILE A 98 6.14 1.85 1.93
N CYS A 99 4.91 1.53 2.28
CA CYS A 99 4.59 0.67 3.41
C CYS A 99 4.13 -0.68 2.87
N VAL A 100 4.83 -1.74 3.24
CA VAL A 100 4.50 -3.10 2.83
C VAL A 100 3.75 -3.76 3.99
N MET A 101 2.57 -4.28 3.72
CA MET A 101 1.75 -4.83 4.79
C MET A 101 0.98 -6.06 4.31
N ASN A 102 0.67 -6.95 5.24
CA ASN A 102 -0.21 -8.08 4.97
C ASN A 102 -1.65 -7.61 4.92
N ASN A 103 -2.49 -8.36 4.23
CA ASN A 103 -3.89 -7.97 4.07
C ASN A 103 -4.71 -8.08 5.35
N ASP A 104 -4.14 -8.65 6.41
CA ASP A 104 -4.83 -8.74 7.71
C ASP A 104 -4.46 -7.61 8.66
N VAL A 105 -3.67 -6.65 8.19
CA VAL A 105 -3.29 -5.48 8.98
C VAL A 105 -4.29 -4.37 8.74
N ILE A 106 -4.77 -3.76 9.82
CA ILE A 106 -5.70 -2.64 9.74
C ILE A 106 -5.00 -1.37 10.22
N LEU A 107 -4.99 -0.36 9.38
CA LEU A 107 -4.37 0.91 9.74
C LEU A 107 -5.31 1.68 10.67
N LEU A 108 -4.88 1.92 11.90
CA LEU A 108 -5.70 2.58 12.90
C LEU A 108 -5.28 4.02 13.19
N GLN A 109 -4.13 4.42 12.72
CA GLN A 109 -3.52 5.70 13.07
C GLN A 109 -4.07 6.81 12.19
N ASP A 110 -4.79 7.77 12.77
CA ASP A 110 -5.37 8.87 11.99
C ASP A 110 -4.34 9.81 11.41
N ASN A 111 -3.20 9.95 12.09
CA ASN A 111 -2.14 10.86 11.65
C ASN A 111 -0.91 10.12 11.16
N PHE A 112 -1.12 8.98 10.50
CA PHE A 112 -0.03 8.12 10.04
C PHE A 112 0.98 8.87 9.18
N ALA A 113 0.48 9.61 8.18
CA ALA A 113 1.37 10.33 7.26
C ALA A 113 2.26 11.32 7.99
N GLN A 114 1.68 12.08 8.91
CA GLN A 114 2.42 13.08 9.68
C GLN A 114 3.48 12.45 10.55
N LEU A 115 3.16 11.29 11.16
CA LEU A 115 4.11 10.60 12.02
C LEU A 115 5.29 10.05 11.21
N VAL A 116 5.02 9.49 10.03
CA VAL A 116 6.09 8.96 9.18
C VAL A 116 7.00 10.08 8.69
N GLU A 117 6.42 11.20 8.24
CA GLU A 117 7.23 12.32 7.77
C GLU A 117 8.06 12.91 8.88
N ALA A 118 7.50 13.04 10.09
CA ALA A 118 8.24 13.55 11.23
C ALA A 118 9.38 12.63 11.61
N ALA A 119 9.15 11.31 11.59
CA ALA A 119 10.19 10.34 11.90
C ALA A 119 11.31 10.39 10.86
N TYR A 120 10.94 10.55 9.58
CA TYR A 120 11.94 10.62 8.52
C TYR A 120 12.81 11.88 8.66
N GLU A 121 12.18 13.02 8.96
CA GLU A 121 12.92 14.26 9.13
C GLU A 121 13.88 14.18 10.31
N ALA A 122 13.48 13.48 11.36
CA ALA A 122 14.32 13.35 12.56
C ALA A 122 15.46 12.35 12.35
N HIS A 123 15.22 11.27 11.61
CA HIS A 123 16.14 10.13 11.57
C HIS A 123 16.65 9.76 10.18
N GLN A 124 16.07 10.28 9.12
CA GLN A 124 16.48 9.98 7.72
C GLN A 124 16.58 8.48 7.48
N PHE A 125 15.61 7.73 7.96
CA PHE A 125 15.63 6.27 7.87
C PHE A 125 15.43 5.78 6.43
N ALA A 126 15.96 4.60 6.11
CA ALA A 126 15.65 3.89 4.87
C ALA A 126 14.51 2.91 5.09
N VAL A 127 14.49 2.27 6.24
CA VAL A 127 13.47 1.31 6.63
C VAL A 127 13.08 1.57 8.06
N MET A 128 11.79 1.51 8.33
CA MET A 128 11.33 1.58 9.72
C MET A 128 10.15 0.62 9.89
N GLY A 129 10.03 0.04 11.07
CA GLY A 129 8.93 -0.84 11.40
C GLY A 129 8.04 -0.21 12.45
N PRO A 130 6.75 -0.51 12.44
CA PRO A 130 5.86 -0.01 13.47
C PRO A 130 6.00 -0.83 14.74
N HIS A 131 5.54 -0.23 15.85
CA HIS A 131 5.41 -0.98 17.08
C HIS A 131 4.15 -1.82 16.99
N ILE A 132 4.28 -3.11 17.18
CA ILE A 132 3.15 -4.04 17.10
C ILE A 132 2.80 -4.52 18.50
N GLU A 133 1.53 -4.37 18.85
CA GLU A 133 1.05 -4.79 20.15
C GLU A 133 0.21 -6.03 20.08
#